data_da5511ab0e203b8b0c699d9012464758
#
_entry.id   da5511ab0e203b8b0c699d9012464758
#
_cell.length_a   1.000
_cell.length_b   1.000
_cell.length_c   1.000
_cell.angle_alpha   90.00
_cell.angle_beta   90.00
_cell.angle_gamma   90.00
#
_symmetry.space_group_name_H-M   'P 1'
#
loop_
_entity.id
_entity.type
_entity.pdbx_description
1 polymer ?
#
loop_
_entity_poly.entity_id
_entity_poly.type
_entity_poly.pdbx_seq_one_letter_code
_entity_poly.pdbx_strand_id
1 'polypeptide(L)'
;MVKVFEILSFITDVAPLNWQESYDNSGLLIGDPNTLVDKVLLTLDVTEKVIDEAIDNSFHLIISHHPLIFRGIKNILNNNTLGRIITKAIKHDISIAAMHTNLDNSYVGVNNILATNLGLKNLQILRPNQATQSLNDVEYQVGSGMIGEFEYEMSETDFLKLIKDKLNVV
;
A
#
# COMPACT_ATOMS: atom_id res chain seq x y z
N MET A 1 -11.48 -2.38 20.60
CA MET A 1 -11.12 -1.13 19.87
C MET A 1 -9.66 -0.81 20.13
N VAL A 2 -8.93 -0.45 19.11
CA VAL A 2 -7.52 -0.03 19.16
C VAL A 2 -7.41 1.37 18.54
N LYS A 3 -6.35 2.11 18.83
CA LYS A 3 -6.16 3.43 18.22
C LYS A 3 -5.59 3.31 16.82
N VAL A 4 -5.90 4.29 15.96
CA VAL A 4 -5.34 4.38 14.59
C VAL A 4 -3.81 4.25 14.62
N PHE A 5 -3.12 4.98 15.52
CA PHE A 5 -1.66 4.94 15.59
C PHE A 5 -1.12 3.54 15.94
N GLU A 6 -1.83 2.74 16.74
CA GLU A 6 -1.40 1.37 17.11
C GLU A 6 -1.43 0.44 15.89
N ILE A 7 -2.49 0.57 15.06
CA ILE A 7 -2.60 -0.16 13.79
C ILE A 7 -1.49 0.26 12.83
N LEU A 8 -1.29 1.57 12.67
CA LEU A 8 -0.27 2.08 11.75
C LEU A 8 1.15 1.73 12.23
N SER A 9 1.42 1.75 13.54
CA SER A 9 2.70 1.31 14.09
C SER A 9 3.00 -0.15 13.73
N PHE A 10 2.02 -1.04 13.91
CA PHE A 10 2.17 -2.45 13.53
C PHE A 10 2.51 -2.63 12.04
N ILE A 11 1.88 -1.85 11.15
CA ILE A 11 2.17 -1.92 9.70
C ILE A 11 3.55 -1.32 9.41
N THR A 12 3.92 -0.22 10.08
CA THR A 12 5.22 0.42 9.87
C THR A 12 6.40 -0.35 10.50
N ASP A 13 6.16 -1.29 11.40
CA ASP A 13 7.17 -2.26 11.82
C ASP A 13 7.57 -3.20 10.68
N VAL A 14 6.64 -3.49 9.76
CA VAL A 14 6.90 -4.32 8.57
C VAL A 14 7.42 -3.48 7.39
N ALA A 15 6.88 -2.28 7.21
CA ALA A 15 7.22 -1.37 6.12
C ALA A 15 7.41 0.07 6.65
N PRO A 16 8.55 0.38 7.29
CA PRO A 16 8.85 1.70 7.83
C PRO A 16 8.65 2.83 6.84
N LEU A 17 8.08 3.96 7.28
CA LEU A 17 7.79 5.08 6.40
C LEU A 17 9.04 5.71 5.76
N ASN A 18 10.20 5.60 6.41
CA ASN A 18 11.46 6.09 5.84
C ASN A 18 12.00 5.24 4.67
N TRP A 19 11.35 4.13 4.34
CA TRP A 19 11.65 3.36 3.11
C TRP A 19 10.90 3.88 1.89
N GLN A 20 9.98 4.83 2.05
CA GLN A 20 9.28 5.44 0.92
C GLN A 20 10.23 6.23 0.02
N GLU A 21 9.87 6.36 -1.25
CA GLU A 21 10.57 7.21 -2.20
C GLU A 21 10.46 8.70 -1.79
N SER A 22 11.47 9.50 -2.11
CA SER A 22 11.56 10.90 -1.69
C SER A 22 10.43 11.81 -2.18
N TYR A 23 9.73 11.39 -3.21
CA TYR A 23 8.59 12.09 -3.80
C TYR A 23 7.23 11.63 -3.25
N ASP A 24 7.23 10.60 -2.40
CA ASP A 24 6.02 9.93 -1.92
C ASP A 24 5.42 10.61 -0.67
N ASN A 25 4.19 10.17 -0.33
CA ASN A 25 3.44 10.66 0.83
C ASN A 25 2.69 9.50 1.51
N SER A 26 3.45 8.53 2.01
CA SER A 26 2.91 7.42 2.82
C SER A 26 2.66 7.85 4.26
N GLY A 27 1.77 7.15 4.95
CA GLY A 27 1.41 7.38 6.36
C GLY A 27 -0.02 7.88 6.55
N LEU A 28 -0.31 8.46 7.72
CA LEU A 28 -1.62 9.05 8.02
C LEU A 28 -1.79 10.38 7.26
N LEU A 29 -2.78 10.42 6.37
CA LEU A 29 -3.05 11.59 5.50
C LEU A 29 -4.19 12.46 6.02
N ILE A 30 -5.19 11.87 6.65
CA ILE A 30 -6.38 12.54 7.19
C ILE A 30 -6.76 11.85 8.50
N GLY A 31 -7.22 12.61 9.49
CA GLY A 31 -7.80 12.09 10.72
C GLY A 31 -6.93 12.29 11.96
N ASP A 32 -7.35 11.69 13.06
CA ASP A 32 -6.68 11.74 14.36
C ASP A 32 -6.06 10.37 14.68
N PRO A 33 -4.74 10.30 14.95
CA PRO A 33 -4.07 9.06 15.32
C PRO A 33 -4.63 8.40 16.60
N ASN A 34 -5.36 9.17 17.44
CA ASN A 34 -5.96 8.65 18.66
C ASN A 34 -7.39 8.12 18.48
N THR A 35 -7.99 8.25 17.32
CA THR A 35 -9.32 7.70 17.03
C THR A 35 -9.34 6.20 17.31
N LEU A 36 -10.38 5.76 18.06
CA LEU A 36 -10.60 4.34 18.34
C LEU A 36 -11.32 3.67 17.18
N VAL A 37 -10.79 2.57 16.70
CA VAL A 37 -11.35 1.79 15.59
C VAL A 37 -11.55 0.32 15.99
N ASP A 38 -12.55 -0.31 15.44
CA ASP A 38 -12.84 -1.74 15.58
C ASP A 38 -12.78 -2.49 14.25
N LYS A 39 -12.85 -1.76 13.13
CA LYS A 39 -12.74 -2.30 11.78
C LYS A 39 -11.99 -1.34 10.86
N VAL A 40 -11.28 -1.93 9.90
CA VAL A 40 -10.48 -1.21 8.90
C VAL A 40 -10.95 -1.59 7.51
N LEU A 41 -11.13 -0.60 6.63
CA LEU A 41 -11.38 -0.82 5.22
C LEU A 41 -10.05 -0.75 4.46
N LEU A 42 -9.70 -1.82 3.74
CA LEU A 42 -8.52 -1.87 2.88
C LEU A 42 -8.91 -1.63 1.43
N THR A 43 -8.15 -0.82 0.73
CA THR A 43 -8.43 -0.51 -0.70
C THR A 43 -7.14 -0.20 -1.46
N LEU A 44 -7.18 -0.30 -2.78
CA LEU A 44 -6.10 0.19 -3.63
C LEU A 44 -6.15 1.72 -3.72
N ASP A 45 -7.32 2.27 -4.06
CA ASP A 45 -7.57 3.69 -4.24
C ASP A 45 -8.72 4.17 -3.35
N VAL A 46 -8.60 5.35 -2.74
CA VAL A 46 -9.72 5.98 -2.03
C VAL A 46 -10.59 6.74 -3.02
N THR A 47 -11.65 6.10 -3.49
CA THR A 47 -12.65 6.70 -4.38
C THR A 47 -13.85 7.24 -3.60
N GLU A 48 -14.77 7.99 -4.27
CA GLU A 48 -16.02 8.41 -3.64
C GLU A 48 -16.88 7.22 -3.21
N LYS A 49 -16.86 6.10 -3.95
CA LYS A 49 -17.56 4.88 -3.57
C LYS A 49 -16.97 4.23 -2.32
N VAL A 50 -15.66 4.23 -2.18
CA VAL A 50 -14.96 3.68 -1.01
C VAL A 50 -15.26 4.49 0.24
N ILE A 51 -15.27 5.82 0.15
CA ILE A 51 -15.63 6.66 1.30
C ILE A 51 -17.11 6.52 1.67
N ASP A 52 -18.01 6.36 0.69
CA ASP A 52 -19.43 6.10 0.95
C ASP A 52 -19.62 4.72 1.60
N GLU A 53 -18.94 3.68 1.13
CA GLU A 53 -18.92 2.36 1.77
C GLU A 53 -18.42 2.43 3.23
N ALA A 54 -17.38 3.22 3.49
CA ALA A 54 -16.87 3.40 4.84
C ALA A 54 -17.90 4.05 5.76
N ILE A 55 -18.62 5.06 5.27
CA ILE A 55 -19.73 5.73 6.00
C ILE A 55 -20.85 4.76 6.30
N ASP A 56 -21.37 4.08 5.27
CA ASP A 56 -22.52 3.19 5.36
C ASP A 56 -22.29 2.01 6.32
N ASN A 57 -21.03 1.55 6.43
CA ASN A 57 -20.66 0.41 7.27
C ASN A 57 -19.93 0.81 8.56
N SER A 58 -19.86 2.12 8.87
CA SER A 58 -19.22 2.66 10.07
C SER A 58 -17.75 2.22 10.22
N PHE A 59 -16.95 2.32 9.16
CA PHE A 59 -15.51 2.22 9.23
C PHE A 59 -14.92 3.59 9.60
N HIS A 60 -14.04 3.62 10.59
CA HIS A 60 -13.35 4.84 11.02
C HIS A 60 -11.87 4.90 10.60
N LEU A 61 -11.39 3.88 9.88
CA LEU A 61 -10.06 3.87 9.27
C LEU A 61 -10.13 3.23 7.89
N ILE A 62 -9.60 3.93 6.90
CA ILE A 62 -9.29 3.41 5.56
C ILE A 62 -7.78 3.36 5.43
N ILE A 63 -7.24 2.22 5.00
CA ILE A 63 -5.85 2.09 4.60
C ILE A 63 -5.82 1.78 3.12
N SER A 64 -5.22 2.67 2.34
CA SER A 64 -5.05 2.51 0.90
C SER A 64 -3.61 2.20 0.53
N HIS A 65 -3.41 1.62 -0.64
CA HIS A 65 -2.08 1.56 -1.24
C HIS A 65 -1.71 2.93 -1.80
N HIS A 66 -2.49 3.47 -2.71
CA HIS A 66 -2.22 4.78 -3.30
C HIS A 66 -2.63 5.91 -2.35
N PRO A 67 -1.75 6.91 -2.12
CA PRO A 67 -2.07 8.03 -1.26
C PRO A 67 -3.12 8.94 -1.88
N LEU A 68 -4.23 9.16 -1.15
CA LEU A 68 -5.28 10.09 -1.58
C LEU A 68 -4.74 11.52 -1.82
N ILE A 69 -3.79 11.94 -0.99
CA ILE A 69 -3.10 13.22 -1.10
C ILE A 69 -1.65 12.93 -1.49
N PHE A 70 -1.35 12.90 -2.79
CA PHE A 70 0.01 12.66 -3.30
C PHE A 70 0.83 13.96 -3.39
N ARG A 71 0.18 15.07 -3.74
CA ARG A 71 0.81 16.39 -3.82
C ARG A 71 0.12 17.35 -2.87
N GLY A 72 0.85 18.38 -2.41
CA GLY A 72 0.27 19.41 -1.55
C GLY A 72 -0.99 20.04 -2.16
N ILE A 73 -2.06 20.14 -1.37
CA ILE A 73 -3.35 20.73 -1.77
C ILE A 73 -3.40 22.19 -1.35
N LYS A 74 -3.94 23.04 -2.23
CA LYS A 74 -4.09 24.48 -1.98
C LYS A 74 -5.47 24.85 -1.41
N ASN A 75 -6.48 24.02 -1.68
CA ASN A 75 -7.85 24.23 -1.20
C ASN A 75 -8.60 22.90 -1.15
N ILE A 76 -9.64 22.83 -0.32
CA ILE A 76 -10.56 21.69 -0.20
C ILE A 76 -11.94 22.22 -0.57
N LEU A 77 -12.40 21.88 -1.78
CA LEU A 77 -13.69 22.36 -2.32
C LEU A 77 -14.51 21.17 -2.82
N ASN A 78 -15.83 21.26 -2.66
CA ASN A 78 -16.75 20.21 -3.10
C ASN A 78 -16.96 20.13 -4.64
N ASN A 79 -16.32 20.99 -5.41
CA ASN A 79 -16.42 21.01 -6.86
C ASN A 79 -15.48 19.99 -7.55
N ASN A 80 -14.65 19.27 -6.80
CA ASN A 80 -13.79 18.20 -7.31
C ASN A 80 -13.84 16.96 -6.40
N THR A 81 -13.46 15.82 -6.95
CA THR A 81 -13.50 14.51 -6.29
C THR A 81 -12.68 14.49 -4.98
N LEU A 82 -11.43 14.97 -5.03
CA LEU A 82 -10.54 14.98 -3.88
C LEU A 82 -11.14 15.79 -2.72
N GLY A 83 -11.65 17.00 -3.00
CA GLY A 83 -12.27 17.84 -1.98
C GLY A 83 -13.53 17.22 -1.38
N ARG A 84 -14.36 16.53 -2.19
CA ARG A 84 -15.54 15.81 -1.68
C ARG A 84 -15.16 14.65 -0.76
N ILE A 85 -14.17 13.84 -1.14
CA ILE A 85 -13.68 12.73 -0.32
C ILE A 85 -13.12 13.24 1.01
N ILE A 86 -12.25 14.25 0.99
CA ILE A 86 -11.66 14.84 2.21
C ILE A 86 -12.78 15.39 3.11
N THR A 87 -13.74 16.12 2.53
CA THR A 87 -14.85 16.70 3.29
C THR A 87 -15.71 15.61 3.95
N LYS A 88 -16.00 14.51 3.25
CA LYS A 88 -16.74 13.36 3.80
C LYS A 88 -15.93 12.70 4.92
N ALA A 89 -14.65 12.41 4.70
CA ALA A 89 -13.77 11.80 5.70
C ALA A 89 -13.77 12.58 7.02
N ILE A 90 -13.57 13.90 6.95
CA ILE A 90 -13.55 14.78 8.13
C ILE A 90 -14.92 14.81 8.82
N LYS A 91 -16.03 14.91 8.07
CA LYS A 91 -17.39 15.02 8.64
C LYS A 91 -17.86 13.74 9.33
N HIS A 92 -17.29 12.58 8.96
CA HIS A 92 -17.69 11.27 9.48
C HIS A 92 -16.59 10.62 10.34
N ASP A 93 -15.61 11.41 10.79
CA ASP A 93 -14.50 10.97 11.65
C ASP A 93 -13.77 9.75 11.09
N ILE A 94 -13.55 9.72 9.75
CA ILE A 94 -12.84 8.66 9.06
C ILE A 94 -11.39 9.08 8.86
N SER A 95 -10.48 8.33 9.45
CA SER A 95 -9.04 8.46 9.20
C SER A 95 -8.66 7.76 7.90
N ILE A 96 -7.73 8.35 7.13
CA ILE A 96 -7.23 7.78 5.89
C ILE A 96 -5.71 7.74 5.94
N ALA A 97 -5.15 6.55 5.76
CA ALA A 97 -3.71 6.33 5.69
C ALA A 97 -3.34 5.63 4.37
N ALA A 98 -2.10 5.84 3.92
CA ALA A 98 -1.56 5.15 2.75
C ALA A 98 -0.28 4.39 3.10
N MET A 99 -0.14 3.19 2.55
CA MET A 99 1.08 2.37 2.56
C MET A 99 1.46 2.12 1.10
N HIS A 100 2.32 2.97 0.57
CA HIS A 100 2.64 3.06 -0.86
C HIS A 100 4.06 2.57 -1.14
N THR A 101 4.96 3.42 -1.55
CA THR A 101 6.31 2.99 -1.92
C THR A 101 7.14 2.44 -0.76
N ASN A 102 6.83 2.78 0.49
CA ASN A 102 7.42 2.11 1.66
C ASN A 102 7.07 0.62 1.69
N LEU A 103 5.84 0.24 1.33
CA LEU A 103 5.41 -1.15 1.24
C LEU A 103 5.98 -1.82 -0.03
N ASP A 104 6.06 -1.11 -1.15
CA ASP A 104 6.70 -1.62 -2.37
C ASP A 104 8.18 -1.95 -2.15
N ASN A 105 8.89 -1.12 -1.38
CA ASN A 105 10.30 -1.28 -1.08
C ASN A 105 10.60 -2.34 -0.01
N SER A 106 9.58 -2.75 0.77
CA SER A 106 9.72 -3.87 1.72
C SER A 106 9.97 -5.18 1.00
N TYR A 107 10.92 -6.00 1.50
CA TYR A 107 11.19 -7.32 0.92
C TYR A 107 9.97 -8.23 0.92
N VAL A 108 9.12 -8.15 1.95
CA VAL A 108 7.85 -8.92 2.02
C VAL A 108 6.65 -8.19 1.41
N GLY A 109 6.89 -7.06 0.76
CA GLY A 109 5.88 -6.19 0.18
C GLY A 109 5.28 -6.70 -1.13
N VAL A 110 4.67 -5.77 -1.86
CA VAL A 110 3.89 -6.04 -3.07
C VAL A 110 4.71 -6.75 -4.15
N ASN A 111 5.98 -6.35 -4.35
CA ASN A 111 6.84 -6.93 -5.38
C ASN A 111 7.18 -8.40 -5.11
N ASN A 112 7.40 -8.79 -3.84
CA ASN A 112 7.63 -10.18 -3.47
C ASN A 112 6.40 -11.05 -3.70
N ILE A 113 5.22 -10.55 -3.28
CA ILE A 113 3.95 -11.25 -3.47
C ILE A 113 3.69 -11.46 -4.96
N LEU A 114 3.91 -10.43 -5.79
CA LEU A 114 3.74 -10.52 -7.23
C LEU A 114 4.71 -11.54 -7.85
N ALA A 115 6.00 -11.47 -7.52
CA ALA A 115 7.02 -12.40 -8.00
C ALA A 115 6.70 -13.85 -7.60
N THR A 116 6.28 -14.06 -6.35
CA THR A 116 5.87 -15.38 -5.84
C THR A 116 4.63 -15.90 -6.57
N ASN A 117 3.62 -15.06 -6.81
CA ASN A 117 2.42 -15.44 -7.56
C ASN A 117 2.73 -15.81 -9.01
N LEU A 118 3.71 -15.16 -9.62
CA LEU A 118 4.21 -15.53 -10.96
C LEU A 118 5.04 -16.82 -10.96
N GLY A 119 5.45 -17.31 -9.80
CA GLY A 119 6.23 -18.55 -9.65
C GLY A 119 7.73 -18.34 -9.75
N LEU A 120 8.22 -17.12 -9.62
CA LEU A 120 9.65 -16.82 -9.63
C LEU A 120 10.34 -17.39 -8.38
N LYS A 121 11.59 -17.82 -8.55
CA LYS A 121 12.52 -18.32 -7.53
C LYS A 121 13.73 -17.41 -7.42
N ASN A 122 14.58 -17.64 -6.42
CA ASN A 122 15.83 -16.90 -6.20
C ASN A 122 15.61 -15.38 -6.21
N LEU A 123 14.57 -14.93 -5.46
CA LEU A 123 14.13 -13.56 -5.45
C LEU A 123 15.17 -12.62 -4.84
N GLN A 124 15.44 -11.52 -5.50
CA GLN A 124 16.33 -10.45 -5.06
C GLN A 124 15.70 -9.10 -5.39
N ILE A 125 16.02 -8.08 -4.57
CA ILE A 125 15.61 -6.70 -4.88
C ILE A 125 16.34 -6.24 -6.15
N LEU A 126 15.59 -5.72 -7.11
CA LEU A 126 16.14 -5.24 -8.39
C LEU A 126 16.99 -3.99 -8.18
N ARG A 127 16.52 -3.06 -7.36
CA ARG A 127 17.20 -1.79 -7.07
C ARG A 127 17.28 -1.58 -5.55
N PRO A 128 18.29 -2.16 -4.91
CA PRO A 128 18.45 -2.03 -3.46
C PRO A 128 18.79 -0.60 -3.04
N ASN A 129 18.31 -0.22 -1.86
CA ASN A 129 18.75 0.97 -1.14
C ASN A 129 19.71 0.58 0.02
N GLN A 130 19.96 1.50 0.96
CA GLN A 130 20.87 1.24 2.08
C GLN A 130 20.19 0.55 3.28
N ALA A 131 18.86 0.37 3.24
CA ALA A 131 18.14 -0.26 4.34
C ALA A 131 18.11 -1.78 4.21
N THR A 132 17.97 -2.44 5.35
CA THR A 132 17.75 -3.88 5.44
C THR A 132 16.49 -4.18 6.26
N GLN A 133 15.90 -5.34 6.01
CA GLN A 133 14.76 -5.88 6.73
C GLN A 133 15.15 -7.22 7.34
N SER A 134 15.04 -7.34 8.66
CA SER A 134 15.29 -8.60 9.36
C SER A 134 14.02 -9.42 9.47
N LEU A 135 14.06 -10.67 9.03
CA LEU A 135 12.94 -11.61 9.05
C LEU A 135 13.47 -12.99 9.49
N ASN A 136 12.99 -13.48 10.63
CA ASN A 136 13.42 -14.77 11.17
C ASN A 136 14.95 -14.91 11.25
N ASP A 137 15.63 -13.89 11.75
CA ASP A 137 17.11 -13.79 11.88
C ASP A 137 17.86 -13.77 10.54
N VAL A 138 17.17 -13.53 9.42
CA VAL A 138 17.78 -13.37 8.10
C VAL A 138 17.61 -11.91 7.66
N GLU A 139 18.72 -11.29 7.22
CA GLU A 139 18.72 -9.92 6.69
C GLU A 139 18.46 -9.93 5.19
N TYR A 140 17.46 -9.16 4.78
CA TYR A 140 17.09 -8.94 3.38
C TYR A 140 17.33 -7.50 2.98
N GLN A 141 17.72 -7.26 1.74
CA GLN A 141 17.81 -5.91 1.19
C GLN A 141 16.40 -5.31 1.02
N VAL A 142 16.31 -4.01 1.17
CA VAL A 142 15.12 -3.19 0.93
C VAL A 142 15.35 -2.35 -0.32
N GLY A 143 14.32 -2.13 -1.12
CA GLY A 143 14.41 -1.32 -2.34
C GLY A 143 13.33 -1.66 -3.36
N SER A 144 13.38 -1.01 -4.52
CA SER A 144 12.33 -1.07 -5.51
C SER A 144 12.51 -2.20 -6.54
N GLY A 145 11.39 -2.85 -6.82
CA GLY A 145 11.31 -3.95 -7.78
C GLY A 145 11.91 -5.25 -7.28
N MET A 146 11.57 -6.33 -7.98
CA MET A 146 12.06 -7.68 -7.66
C MET A 146 12.55 -8.33 -8.94
N ILE A 147 13.65 -9.07 -8.86
CA ILE A 147 14.15 -9.94 -9.91
C ILE A 147 14.13 -11.37 -9.39
N GLY A 148 13.84 -12.31 -10.28
CA GLY A 148 13.85 -13.73 -9.98
C GLY A 148 13.94 -14.55 -11.25
N GLU A 149 14.00 -15.86 -11.10
CA GLU A 149 14.16 -16.82 -12.18
C GLU A 149 13.02 -17.83 -12.20
N PHE A 150 12.64 -18.28 -13.37
CA PHE A 150 11.80 -19.46 -13.51
C PHE A 150 12.65 -20.72 -13.37
N GLU A 151 12.06 -21.77 -12.83
CA GLU A 151 12.75 -23.07 -12.67
C GLU A 151 13.13 -23.69 -14.02
N TYR A 152 12.37 -23.39 -15.07
CA TYR A 152 12.59 -23.90 -16.43
C TYR A 152 12.51 -22.75 -17.44
N GLU A 153 13.29 -22.90 -18.51
CA GLU A 153 13.20 -22.01 -19.67
C GLU A 153 11.81 -22.11 -20.30
N MET A 154 11.28 -20.98 -20.72
CA MET A 154 10.00 -20.91 -21.43
C MET A 154 10.07 -19.96 -22.61
N SER A 155 9.21 -20.16 -23.61
CA SER A 155 9.09 -19.23 -24.71
C SER A 155 8.44 -17.92 -24.27
N GLU A 156 8.71 -16.82 -24.99
CA GLU A 156 8.03 -15.53 -24.76
C GLU A 156 6.51 -15.68 -24.78
N THR A 157 5.98 -16.47 -25.72
CA THR A 157 4.53 -16.69 -25.83
C THR A 157 3.95 -17.39 -24.59
N ASP A 158 4.67 -18.39 -24.06
CA ASP A 158 4.22 -19.10 -22.86
C ASP A 158 4.34 -18.23 -21.62
N PHE A 159 5.38 -17.40 -21.54
CA PHE A 159 5.51 -16.39 -20.48
C PHE A 159 4.35 -15.39 -20.48
N LEU A 160 3.98 -14.85 -21.64
CA LEU A 160 2.84 -13.93 -21.75
C LEU A 160 1.51 -14.60 -21.37
N LYS A 161 1.29 -15.85 -21.75
CA LYS A 161 0.12 -16.62 -21.30
C LYS A 161 0.11 -16.80 -19.79
N LEU A 162 1.25 -17.22 -19.23
CA LEU A 162 1.39 -17.39 -17.78
C LEU A 162 1.05 -16.12 -17.02
N ILE A 163 1.55 -14.95 -17.46
CA ILE A 163 1.21 -13.67 -16.84
C ILE A 163 -0.30 -13.39 -16.90
N LYS A 164 -0.90 -13.56 -18.10
CA LYS A 164 -2.35 -13.37 -18.27
C LYS A 164 -3.16 -14.27 -17.34
N ASP A 165 -2.82 -15.53 -17.28
CA ASP A 165 -3.52 -16.51 -16.44
C ASP A 165 -3.33 -16.20 -14.94
N LYS A 166 -2.09 -15.92 -14.51
CA LYS A 166 -1.78 -15.67 -13.10
C LYS A 166 -2.36 -14.37 -12.56
N LEU A 167 -2.41 -13.33 -13.38
CA LEU A 167 -2.92 -12.02 -13.01
C LEU A 167 -4.38 -11.80 -13.42
N ASN A 168 -5.02 -12.81 -14.04
CA ASN A 168 -6.40 -12.76 -14.53
C ASN A 168 -6.67 -11.52 -15.40
N VAL A 169 -5.72 -11.21 -16.31
CA VAL A 169 -5.84 -10.09 -17.25
C VAL A 169 -6.15 -10.59 -18.66
N VAL A 170 -6.91 -9.80 -19.44
CA VAL A 170 -7.43 -10.14 -20.76
C VAL A 170 -6.41 -9.83 -21.87
#